data_aac576c5a5248f02604fbc051b262201
#
_entry.id   aac576c5a5248f02604fbc051b262201
#
_cell.length_a   1.000
_cell.length_b   1.000
_cell.length_c   1.000
_cell.angle_alpha   90.00
_cell.angle_beta   90.00
_cell.angle_gamma   90.00
#
_symmetry.space_group_name_H-M   'P 1'
#
loop_
_entity.id
_entity.type
_entity.pdbx_description
1 polymer ?
#
loop_
_entity_poly.entity_id
_entity_poly.type
_entity_poly.pdbx_seq_one_letter_code
_entity_poly.pdbx_strand_id
1 'polypeptide(L)'
;TDLTQNTGKLPTRWNEWRPSGGLNWHGYNQFIDYQSSDWSSKWWGPDWVRAGLPGYPQPGTDDVTGSVAGLPDFLTESTKPVGLPPLLAAKKDTKARALPNATVSDYLIAWHTDWVRRFGIDGFRADTVKHLEPAVWAKLKQAGTTALKEWKAANPDKALDDLPFYMVGEVWDHGVAKDFWYQNGFDSLINFDYQREFALPQAQCMAGAEPTYASYASRINQDPEFNVLSYISSHDTKLFFGDYQDVPLQRRVASSFMLLPGGIQLYYGDESGRGLAKDGGVFDQSVR
;
A
#
# COMPACT_ATOMS: atom_id res chain seq x y z
N THR A 1 11.42 -15.11 -4.33
CA THR A 1 10.47 -16.22 -4.33
C THR A 1 10.93 -17.26 -3.34
N ASP A 2 10.08 -17.68 -2.42
CA ASP A 2 10.43 -18.76 -1.53
C ASP A 2 10.59 -20.07 -2.28
N LEU A 3 11.47 -20.91 -1.78
CA LEU A 3 11.94 -22.11 -2.48
C LEU A 3 11.60 -23.40 -1.76
N THR A 4 10.80 -23.32 -0.71
CA THR A 4 10.25 -24.54 -0.11
C THR A 4 9.17 -25.08 -1.04
N GLN A 5 9.49 -26.17 -1.71
CA GLN A 5 8.59 -26.80 -2.66
C GLN A 5 8.76 -28.32 -2.61
N ASN A 6 7.68 -29.02 -2.89
CA ASN A 6 7.65 -30.47 -2.84
C ASN A 6 7.16 -31.12 -4.15
N THR A 7 6.78 -30.35 -5.13
CA THR A 7 6.12 -30.85 -6.33
C THR A 7 7.05 -31.18 -7.48
N GLY A 8 8.33 -31.38 -7.19
CA GLY A 8 9.32 -31.77 -8.17
C GLY A 8 10.08 -30.60 -8.80
N LYS A 9 10.33 -30.62 -10.09
CA LYS A 9 11.15 -29.64 -10.77
C LYS A 9 10.42 -28.32 -10.91
N LEU A 10 11.03 -27.23 -10.41
CA LEU A 10 10.63 -25.88 -10.77
C LEU A 10 10.79 -25.68 -12.27
N PRO A 11 9.84 -25.02 -12.94
CA PRO A 11 10.03 -24.54 -14.29
C PRO A 11 11.25 -23.65 -14.37
N THR A 12 12.11 -23.88 -15.35
CA THR A 12 13.33 -23.10 -15.57
C THR A 12 13.14 -21.96 -16.57
N ARG A 13 12.03 -21.98 -17.32
CA ARG A 13 11.70 -20.97 -18.31
C ARG A 13 10.42 -20.25 -17.94
N TRP A 14 10.36 -18.96 -18.16
CA TRP A 14 9.20 -18.14 -17.82
C TRP A 14 7.88 -18.62 -18.45
N ASN A 15 7.91 -19.11 -19.68
CA ASN A 15 6.71 -19.61 -20.35
C ASN A 15 6.15 -20.91 -19.74
N GLU A 16 6.96 -21.66 -19.04
CA GLU A 16 6.53 -22.87 -18.31
C GLU A 16 5.74 -22.54 -17.04
N TRP A 17 5.87 -21.30 -16.54
CA TRP A 17 5.12 -20.78 -15.40
C TRP A 17 3.72 -20.27 -15.76
N ARG A 18 3.42 -20.17 -17.05
CA ARG A 18 2.12 -19.70 -17.53
C ARG A 18 1.16 -20.85 -17.60
N PRO A 19 0.18 -20.97 -16.69
CA PRO A 19 -0.88 -21.93 -16.86
C PRO A 19 -1.72 -21.57 -18.08
N SER A 20 -2.03 -22.53 -18.90
CA SER A 20 -2.96 -22.35 -20.02
C SER A 20 -4.35 -22.01 -19.46
N GLY A 21 -4.86 -20.82 -19.75
CA GLY A 21 -6.21 -20.39 -19.40
C GLY A 21 -6.49 -20.10 -17.93
N GLY A 22 -5.46 -19.85 -17.09
CA GLY A 22 -5.63 -19.57 -15.68
C GLY A 22 -4.83 -18.38 -15.17
N LEU A 23 -5.08 -17.99 -13.92
CA LEU A 23 -4.30 -16.99 -13.22
C LEU A 23 -2.91 -17.55 -12.90
N ASN A 24 -1.86 -16.81 -13.26
CA ASN A 24 -0.47 -17.27 -13.12
C ASN A 24 -0.11 -17.67 -11.68
N TRP A 25 -0.60 -16.96 -10.68
CA TRP A 25 -0.31 -17.24 -9.28
C TRP A 25 -0.95 -18.56 -8.79
N HIS A 26 -2.09 -18.99 -9.33
CA HIS A 26 -2.67 -20.28 -9.02
C HIS A 26 -1.80 -21.42 -9.53
N GLY A 27 -1.29 -21.30 -10.74
CA GLY A 27 -0.34 -22.27 -11.29
C GLY A 27 0.96 -22.33 -10.48
N TYR A 28 1.39 -21.19 -9.95
CA TYR A 28 2.59 -21.08 -9.11
C TYR A 28 2.42 -21.77 -7.76
N ASN A 29 1.26 -21.65 -7.11
CA ASN A 29 1.00 -22.25 -5.80
C ASN A 29 1.16 -23.76 -5.77
N GLN A 30 0.95 -24.46 -6.87
CA GLN A 30 1.16 -25.93 -6.93
C GLN A 30 2.61 -26.34 -6.68
N PHE A 31 3.58 -25.44 -6.83
CA PHE A 31 4.99 -25.69 -6.59
C PHE A 31 5.44 -25.33 -5.17
N ILE A 32 4.55 -24.88 -4.32
CA ILE A 32 4.86 -24.47 -2.96
C ILE A 32 4.38 -25.52 -1.98
N ASP A 33 5.30 -26.03 -1.17
CA ASP A 33 4.95 -26.90 -0.05
C ASP A 33 4.65 -26.08 1.20
N TYR A 34 3.38 -25.78 1.41
CA TYR A 34 2.91 -25.06 2.60
C TYR A 34 3.02 -25.88 3.89
N GLN A 35 3.31 -27.19 3.83
CA GLN A 35 3.52 -28.05 4.99
C GLN A 35 5.00 -28.28 5.32
N SER A 36 5.90 -27.68 4.55
CA SER A 36 7.33 -27.82 4.78
C SER A 36 7.76 -27.24 6.13
N SER A 37 8.55 -27.98 6.88
CA SER A 37 9.22 -27.51 8.09
C SER A 37 10.35 -26.50 7.80
N ASP A 38 10.74 -26.35 6.53
CA ASP A 38 11.83 -25.47 6.13
C ASP A 38 11.49 -23.98 6.17
N TRP A 39 10.20 -23.63 6.21
CA TRP A 39 9.76 -22.24 6.27
C TRP A 39 10.44 -21.45 7.39
N SER A 40 10.46 -22.02 8.60
CA SER A 40 10.99 -21.34 9.78
C SER A 40 12.50 -21.05 9.71
N SER A 41 13.25 -21.87 8.94
CA SER A 41 14.70 -21.74 8.80
C SER A 41 15.15 -20.98 7.55
N LYS A 42 14.31 -20.90 6.53
CA LYS A 42 14.67 -20.32 5.22
C LYS A 42 13.96 -19.02 4.87
N TRP A 43 12.98 -18.64 5.64
CA TRP A 43 12.15 -17.48 5.36
C TRP A 43 12.15 -16.48 6.52
N TRP A 44 11.01 -15.87 6.88
CA TRP A 44 10.95 -14.84 7.93
C TRP A 44 11.13 -15.39 9.34
N GLY A 45 10.75 -16.62 9.60
CA GLY A 45 10.79 -17.24 10.93
C GLY A 45 9.59 -16.86 11.81
N PRO A 46 9.28 -17.71 12.81
CA PRO A 46 8.10 -17.55 13.67
C PRO A 46 8.19 -16.39 14.69
N ASP A 47 9.39 -15.83 14.92
CA ASP A 47 9.57 -14.64 15.75
C ASP A 47 9.30 -13.34 14.95
N TRP A 48 9.14 -13.43 13.64
CA TRP A 48 8.94 -12.29 12.74
C TRP A 48 7.51 -12.16 12.23
N VAL A 49 6.88 -13.28 11.91
CA VAL A 49 5.56 -13.29 11.30
C VAL A 49 4.66 -14.34 11.94
N ARG A 50 3.37 -14.06 11.90
CA ARG A 50 2.33 -15.08 12.03
C ARG A 50 1.90 -15.53 10.65
N ALA A 51 1.57 -16.80 10.53
CA ALA A 51 1.14 -17.39 9.27
C ALA A 51 0.39 -18.70 9.51
N GLY A 52 -0.45 -19.11 8.56
CA GLY A 52 -1.09 -20.41 8.55
C GLY A 52 -0.13 -21.56 8.19
N LEU A 53 1.11 -21.52 8.68
CA LEU A 53 2.16 -22.48 8.38
C LEU A 53 2.56 -23.26 9.63
N PRO A 54 3.06 -24.52 9.49
CA PRO A 54 3.53 -25.29 10.63
C PRO A 54 4.66 -24.57 11.39
N GLY A 55 4.54 -24.51 12.73
CA GLY A 55 5.55 -23.91 13.60
C GLY A 55 5.50 -22.38 13.72
N TYR A 56 4.50 -21.73 13.12
CA TYR A 56 4.28 -20.28 13.21
C TYR A 56 3.13 -19.94 14.19
N PRO A 57 3.16 -18.75 14.83
CA PRO A 57 1.97 -18.19 15.46
C PRO A 57 0.83 -18.12 14.45
N GLN A 58 -0.36 -18.49 14.87
CA GLN A 58 -1.52 -18.43 13.98
C GLN A 58 -2.08 -17.00 13.90
N PRO A 59 -2.68 -16.60 12.76
CA PRO A 59 -3.39 -15.33 12.65
C PRO A 59 -4.51 -15.19 13.69
N GLY A 60 -4.67 -13.98 14.21
CA GLY A 60 -5.78 -13.61 15.08
C GLY A 60 -7.04 -13.26 14.30
N THR A 61 -8.00 -12.63 14.99
CA THR A 61 -9.31 -12.28 14.43
C THR A 61 -9.59 -10.77 14.37
N ASP A 62 -8.71 -9.97 14.94
CA ASP A 62 -8.79 -8.50 14.86
C ASP A 62 -7.97 -7.96 13.67
N ASP A 63 -8.11 -6.67 13.39
CA ASP A 63 -7.46 -6.04 12.25
C ASP A 63 -5.92 -6.09 12.32
N VAL A 64 -5.33 -5.99 13.53
CA VAL A 64 -3.86 -5.96 13.70
C VAL A 64 -3.24 -7.35 13.61
N THR A 65 -3.91 -8.35 14.17
CA THR A 65 -3.38 -9.72 14.24
C THR A 65 -3.95 -10.65 13.19
N GLY A 66 -4.95 -10.17 12.44
CA GLY A 66 -5.61 -10.92 11.37
C GLY A 66 -4.76 -10.98 10.09
N SER A 67 -4.93 -12.07 9.36
CA SER A 67 -4.28 -12.25 8.07
C SER A 67 -5.09 -11.61 6.95
N VAL A 68 -4.51 -10.66 6.22
CA VAL A 68 -5.15 -10.08 5.03
C VAL A 68 -5.07 -11.08 3.88
N ALA A 69 -6.23 -11.56 3.43
CA ALA A 69 -6.35 -12.52 2.33
C ALA A 69 -5.46 -13.78 2.48
N GLY A 70 -5.21 -14.20 3.72
CA GLY A 70 -4.35 -15.37 4.01
C GLY A 70 -2.84 -15.10 3.89
N LEU A 71 -2.43 -13.86 3.70
CA LEU A 71 -1.02 -13.48 3.67
C LEU A 71 -0.41 -13.55 5.08
N PRO A 72 0.88 -13.88 5.19
CA PRO A 72 1.59 -13.75 6.47
C PRO A 72 1.62 -12.31 6.95
N ASP A 73 1.56 -12.14 8.26
CA ASP A 73 1.54 -10.86 8.93
C ASP A 73 2.73 -10.69 9.87
N PHE A 74 3.34 -9.51 9.88
CA PHE A 74 4.46 -9.20 10.76
C PHE A 74 4.02 -9.01 12.21
N LEU A 75 4.78 -9.55 13.16
CA LEU A 75 4.53 -9.42 14.59
C LEU A 75 4.93 -8.02 15.10
N THR A 76 4.30 -6.99 14.57
CA THR A 76 4.66 -5.58 14.86
C THR A 76 4.26 -5.14 16.26
N GLU A 77 3.27 -5.78 16.86
CA GLU A 77 2.83 -5.60 18.24
C GLU A 77 3.82 -6.20 19.26
N SER A 78 4.72 -7.08 18.81
CA SER A 78 5.65 -7.76 19.70
C SER A 78 6.71 -6.81 20.24
N THR A 79 6.85 -6.78 21.55
CA THR A 79 7.93 -6.05 22.24
C THR A 79 9.20 -6.89 22.41
N LYS A 80 9.20 -8.14 21.92
CA LYS A 80 10.34 -9.06 22.00
C LYS A 80 11.41 -8.65 21.00
N PRO A 81 12.67 -8.45 21.46
CA PRO A 81 13.78 -8.26 20.52
C PRO A 81 13.99 -9.48 19.62
N VAL A 82 14.28 -9.21 18.34
CA VAL A 82 14.55 -10.26 17.34
C VAL A 82 15.89 -10.04 16.64
N GLY A 83 16.47 -11.10 16.12
CA GLY A 83 17.61 -11.03 15.21
C GLY A 83 17.17 -10.78 13.77
N LEU A 84 18.10 -10.77 12.82
CA LEU A 84 17.73 -10.76 11.40
C LEU A 84 16.93 -12.03 11.05
N PRO A 85 15.91 -11.90 10.21
CA PRO A 85 15.18 -13.07 9.74
C PRO A 85 16.10 -14.01 8.97
N PRO A 86 15.88 -15.33 9.01
CA PRO A 86 16.75 -16.32 8.37
C PRO A 86 17.04 -16.01 6.91
N LEU A 87 16.05 -15.57 6.16
CA LEU A 87 16.18 -15.15 4.76
C LEU A 87 17.25 -14.07 4.56
N LEU A 88 17.27 -13.04 5.40
CA LEU A 88 18.23 -11.94 5.29
C LEU A 88 19.57 -12.29 5.92
N ALA A 89 19.59 -13.06 7.00
CA ALA A 89 20.82 -13.55 7.61
C ALA A 89 21.64 -14.44 6.66
N ALA A 90 20.98 -15.23 5.83
CA ALA A 90 21.62 -16.10 4.84
C ALA A 90 22.15 -15.35 3.61
N LYS A 91 21.64 -14.16 3.30
CA LYS A 91 22.05 -13.38 2.12
C LYS A 91 23.22 -12.45 2.43
N LYS A 92 24.33 -12.64 1.73
CA LYS A 92 25.55 -11.84 1.91
C LYS A 92 25.55 -10.51 1.13
N ASP A 93 24.74 -10.41 0.12
CA ASP A 93 24.64 -9.27 -0.81
C ASP A 93 23.64 -8.19 -0.39
N THR A 94 22.99 -8.37 0.75
CA THR A 94 22.08 -7.35 1.32
C THR A 94 22.82 -6.37 2.23
N LYS A 95 22.19 -5.21 2.45
CA LYS A 95 22.66 -4.22 3.44
C LYS A 95 21.99 -4.40 4.82
N ALA A 96 21.18 -5.43 4.99
CA ALA A 96 20.58 -5.75 6.28
C ALA A 96 21.67 -5.96 7.35
N ARG A 97 21.47 -5.34 8.50
CA ARG A 97 22.37 -5.46 9.67
C ARG A 97 21.55 -5.77 10.89
N ALA A 98 22.10 -6.58 11.77
CA ALA A 98 21.50 -6.81 13.07
C ALA A 98 21.46 -5.51 13.89
N LEU A 99 20.31 -5.21 14.45
CA LEU A 99 20.10 -4.08 15.35
C LEU A 99 20.05 -4.60 16.79
N PRO A 100 20.75 -3.94 17.75
CA PRO A 100 20.74 -4.39 19.12
C PRO A 100 19.37 -4.15 19.77
N ASN A 101 18.83 -5.17 20.41
CA ASN A 101 17.56 -5.11 21.16
C ASN A 101 16.35 -4.57 20.36
N ALA A 102 16.36 -4.74 19.03
CA ALA A 102 15.31 -4.23 18.15
C ALA A 102 14.15 -5.23 18.03
N THR A 103 12.94 -4.71 18.02
CA THR A 103 11.71 -5.46 17.73
C THR A 103 11.49 -5.56 16.21
N VAL A 104 10.48 -6.31 15.80
CA VAL A 104 10.07 -6.39 14.38
C VAL A 104 9.76 -5.00 13.82
N SER A 105 8.95 -4.22 14.54
CA SER A 105 8.59 -2.85 14.09
C SER A 105 9.82 -1.93 14.01
N ASP A 106 10.80 -2.04 14.92
CA ASP A 106 12.02 -1.23 14.87
C ASP A 106 12.84 -1.52 13.61
N TYR A 107 12.95 -2.78 13.22
CA TYR A 107 13.62 -3.16 11.96
C TYR A 107 12.89 -2.63 10.73
N LEU A 108 11.57 -2.78 10.68
CA LEU A 108 10.77 -2.28 9.55
C LEU A 108 10.91 -0.77 9.40
N ILE A 109 10.82 -0.03 10.50
CA ILE A 109 11.02 1.43 10.50
C ILE A 109 12.43 1.78 10.03
N ALA A 110 13.46 1.11 10.55
CA ALA A 110 14.85 1.36 10.16
C ALA A 110 15.08 1.11 8.67
N TRP A 111 14.54 0.03 8.11
CA TRP A 111 14.71 -0.28 6.70
C TRP A 111 13.98 0.68 5.77
N HIS A 112 12.75 1.07 6.11
CA HIS A 112 12.02 2.05 5.30
C HIS A 112 12.66 3.43 5.36
N THR A 113 13.10 3.87 6.53
CA THR A 113 13.75 5.18 6.68
C THR A 113 15.18 5.22 6.12
N ASP A 114 15.86 4.07 5.93
CA ASP A 114 17.12 4.02 5.20
C ASP A 114 16.96 4.46 3.72
N TRP A 115 15.83 4.13 3.10
CA TRP A 115 15.51 4.63 1.75
C TRP A 115 15.37 6.14 1.74
N VAL A 116 14.68 6.72 2.72
CA VAL A 116 14.54 8.18 2.85
C VAL A 116 15.90 8.83 3.04
N ARG A 117 16.70 8.33 3.98
CA ARG A 117 18.03 8.88 4.32
C ARG A 117 19.01 8.82 3.16
N ARG A 118 18.91 7.79 2.31
CA ARG A 118 19.87 7.59 1.21
C ARG A 118 19.45 8.27 -0.07
N PHE A 119 18.17 8.36 -0.35
CA PHE A 119 17.66 8.81 -1.65
C PHE A 119 16.78 10.04 -1.59
N GLY A 120 16.47 10.56 -0.41
CA GLY A 120 15.62 11.75 -0.25
C GLY A 120 14.18 11.50 -0.69
N ILE A 121 13.62 10.36 -0.34
CA ILE A 121 12.22 10.04 -0.63
C ILE A 121 11.33 10.96 0.22
N ASP A 122 10.45 11.72 -0.43
CA ASP A 122 9.63 12.75 0.21
C ASP A 122 8.45 12.19 1.02
N GLY A 123 8.01 10.97 0.75
CA GLY A 123 6.89 10.40 1.48
C GLY A 123 6.60 8.95 1.13
N PHE A 124 5.66 8.36 1.87
CA PHE A 124 5.15 7.01 1.64
C PHE A 124 3.64 6.98 1.47
N ARG A 125 3.18 6.13 0.56
CA ARG A 125 1.83 5.59 0.60
C ARG A 125 1.87 4.31 1.44
N ALA A 126 1.16 4.33 2.55
CA ALA A 126 1.01 3.17 3.43
C ALA A 126 -0.21 2.36 3.02
N ASP A 127 0.02 1.11 2.71
CA ASP A 127 -1.00 0.12 2.40
C ASP A 127 -1.62 -0.44 3.69
N THR A 128 -2.88 -0.86 3.65
CA THR A 128 -3.54 -1.62 4.71
C THR A 128 -3.30 -1.07 6.13
N VAL A 129 -3.49 0.23 6.32
CA VAL A 129 -3.14 0.95 7.57
C VAL A 129 -3.76 0.33 8.83
N LYS A 130 -4.96 -0.21 8.74
CA LYS A 130 -5.66 -0.85 9.88
C LYS A 130 -4.93 -2.08 10.45
N HIS A 131 -4.06 -2.69 9.65
CA HIS A 131 -3.38 -3.93 9.99
C HIS A 131 -2.02 -3.72 10.68
N LEU A 132 -1.81 -2.51 11.18
CA LEU A 132 -0.63 -2.14 11.99
C LEU A 132 -1.06 -1.24 13.15
N GLU A 133 -0.35 -1.31 14.27
CA GLU A 133 -0.63 -0.46 15.41
C GLU A 133 -0.43 1.03 15.08
N PRO A 134 -1.34 1.91 15.48
CA PRO A 134 -1.21 3.35 15.24
C PRO A 134 0.13 3.93 15.72
N ALA A 135 0.65 3.44 16.84
CA ALA A 135 1.93 3.88 17.39
C ALA A 135 3.13 3.55 16.48
N VAL A 136 3.06 2.49 15.68
CA VAL A 136 4.12 2.13 14.72
C VAL A 136 4.13 3.12 13.56
N TRP A 137 2.96 3.53 13.07
CA TRP A 137 2.85 4.58 12.04
C TRP A 137 3.40 5.92 12.53
N ALA A 138 3.06 6.33 13.76
CA ALA A 138 3.58 7.55 14.36
C ALA A 138 5.12 7.54 14.45
N LYS A 139 5.71 6.42 14.88
CA LYS A 139 7.16 6.24 14.90
C LYS A 139 7.78 6.29 13.50
N LEU A 140 7.16 5.67 12.50
CA LEU A 140 7.62 5.70 11.11
C LEU A 140 7.60 7.13 10.57
N LYS A 141 6.52 7.88 10.79
CA LYS A 141 6.42 9.30 10.41
C LYS A 141 7.53 10.13 11.01
N GLN A 142 7.77 10.00 12.32
CA GLN A 142 8.82 10.72 13.01
C GLN A 142 10.21 10.38 12.46
N ALA A 143 10.48 9.09 12.26
CA ALA A 143 11.76 8.63 11.74
C ALA A 143 11.97 9.06 10.28
N GLY A 144 10.94 9.01 9.42
CA GLY A 144 10.96 9.50 8.05
C GLY A 144 11.20 11.00 7.97
N THR A 145 10.54 11.78 8.83
CA THR A 145 10.74 13.24 8.92
C THR A 145 12.20 13.58 9.29
N THR A 146 12.75 12.88 10.27
CA THR A 146 14.16 13.06 10.66
C THR A 146 15.09 12.70 9.51
N ALA A 147 14.88 11.55 8.88
CA ALA A 147 15.72 11.08 7.78
C ALA A 147 15.68 11.98 6.55
N LEU A 148 14.51 12.53 6.18
CA LEU A 148 14.40 13.49 5.07
C LEU A 148 15.09 14.81 5.39
N LYS A 149 14.92 15.31 6.62
CA LYS A 149 15.61 16.52 7.06
C LYS A 149 17.14 16.37 7.00
N GLU A 150 17.65 15.23 7.46
CA GLU A 150 19.08 14.90 7.36
C GLU A 150 19.55 14.85 5.90
N TRP A 151 18.76 14.21 5.03
CA TRP A 151 19.09 14.12 3.60
C TRP A 151 19.10 15.49 2.93
N LYS A 152 18.08 16.33 3.16
CA LYS A 152 18.01 17.70 2.59
C LYS A 152 19.19 18.55 3.06
N ALA A 153 19.56 18.47 4.32
CA ALA A 153 20.73 19.19 4.87
C ALA A 153 22.06 18.73 4.23
N ALA A 154 22.19 17.43 3.94
CA ALA A 154 23.37 16.87 3.29
C ALA A 154 23.40 17.07 1.76
N ASN A 155 22.28 17.41 1.14
CA ASN A 155 22.12 17.55 -0.31
C ASN A 155 21.40 18.87 -0.69
N PRO A 156 21.91 20.04 -0.28
CA PRO A 156 21.20 21.32 -0.50
C PRO A 156 20.95 21.62 -1.98
N ASP A 157 21.83 21.16 -2.87
CA ASP A 157 21.68 21.36 -4.31
C ASP A 157 20.60 20.48 -4.96
N LYS A 158 20.10 19.47 -4.24
CA LYS A 158 19.07 18.53 -4.71
C LYS A 158 17.75 18.73 -4.00
N ALA A 159 17.75 19.39 -2.86
CA ALA A 159 16.53 19.70 -2.12
C ALA A 159 15.78 20.83 -2.84
N LEU A 160 14.60 20.52 -3.38
CA LEU A 160 13.78 21.47 -4.15
C LEU A 160 12.89 22.33 -3.25
N ASP A 161 12.66 21.91 -2.03
CA ASP A 161 11.80 22.54 -1.05
C ASP A 161 12.25 22.21 0.39
N ASP A 162 11.53 22.72 1.37
CA ASP A 162 11.72 22.44 2.80
C ASP A 162 10.53 21.68 3.43
N LEU A 163 9.64 21.13 2.58
CA LEU A 163 8.47 20.41 3.04
C LEU A 163 8.85 19.18 3.87
N PRO A 164 8.09 18.87 4.93
CA PRO A 164 8.33 17.69 5.76
C PRO A 164 7.99 16.40 5.01
N PHE A 165 8.48 15.28 5.55
CA PHE A 165 8.14 13.95 5.06
C PHE A 165 6.62 13.73 5.09
N TYR A 166 6.05 13.26 3.98
CA TYR A 166 4.61 13.11 3.80
C TYR A 166 4.17 11.64 3.93
N MET A 167 3.05 11.40 4.59
CA MET A 167 2.43 10.07 4.64
C MET A 167 0.98 10.12 4.23
N VAL A 168 0.62 9.34 3.20
CA VAL A 168 -0.77 9.05 2.84
C VAL A 168 -1.10 7.59 3.16
N GLY A 169 -2.23 7.37 3.84
CA GLY A 169 -2.65 6.05 4.30
C GLY A 169 -3.85 5.49 3.55
N GLU A 170 -3.84 4.19 3.31
CA GLU A 170 -5.01 3.45 2.90
C GLU A 170 -5.70 2.87 4.12
N VAL A 171 -6.78 3.50 4.52
CA VAL A 171 -7.76 2.96 5.46
C VAL A 171 -8.97 2.54 4.65
N TRP A 172 -9.12 1.25 4.40
CA TRP A 172 -10.19 0.74 3.54
C TRP A 172 -11.57 1.26 3.96
N ASP A 173 -12.34 1.74 2.99
CA ASP A 173 -13.64 2.38 3.16
C ASP A 173 -13.63 3.75 3.85
N HIS A 174 -12.48 4.38 4.02
CA HIS A 174 -12.40 5.73 4.59
C HIS A 174 -12.91 6.78 3.59
N GLY A 175 -13.61 7.78 4.12
CA GLY A 175 -14.10 8.92 3.35
C GLY A 175 -13.44 10.23 3.78
N VAL A 176 -14.21 11.34 3.73
CA VAL A 176 -13.74 12.66 4.14
C VAL A 176 -14.03 12.89 5.62
N ALA A 177 -13.18 12.37 6.48
CA ALA A 177 -13.25 12.57 7.93
C ALA A 177 -11.84 12.66 8.51
N LYS A 178 -11.63 13.56 9.48
CA LYS A 178 -10.39 13.60 10.26
C LYS A 178 -10.59 12.72 11.50
N ASP A 179 -9.96 11.57 11.52
CA ASP A 179 -10.03 10.62 12.61
C ASP A 179 -8.67 10.45 13.32
N PHE A 180 -8.56 9.45 14.20
CA PHE A 180 -7.37 9.20 15.01
C PHE A 180 -6.12 8.82 14.19
N TRP A 181 -6.26 8.38 12.92
CA TRP A 181 -5.10 8.07 12.08
C TRP A 181 -4.25 9.31 11.78
N TYR A 182 -4.89 10.47 11.64
CA TYR A 182 -4.16 11.74 11.45
C TYR A 182 -3.29 12.09 12.67
N GLN A 183 -3.72 11.71 13.86
CA GLN A 183 -2.91 11.89 15.09
C GLN A 183 -1.76 10.87 15.17
N ASN A 184 -1.77 9.84 14.32
CA ASN A 184 -0.79 8.78 14.28
C ASN A 184 0.10 8.82 13.03
N GLY A 185 0.32 10.00 12.48
CA GLY A 185 1.37 10.26 11.50
C GLY A 185 0.91 10.39 10.05
N PHE A 186 -0.38 10.28 9.77
CA PHE A 186 -0.88 10.48 8.40
C PHE A 186 -1.24 11.94 8.14
N ASP A 187 -0.76 12.47 7.01
CA ASP A 187 -1.10 13.81 6.52
C ASP A 187 -2.35 13.77 5.65
N SER A 188 -2.65 12.59 5.09
CA SER A 188 -3.81 12.36 4.25
C SER A 188 -4.23 10.88 4.30
N LEU A 189 -5.52 10.63 4.09
CA LEU A 189 -6.04 9.28 3.86
C LEU A 189 -6.71 9.20 2.49
N ILE A 190 -6.70 8.00 1.90
CA ILE A 190 -7.39 7.74 0.63
C ILE A 190 -8.89 7.84 0.85
N ASN A 191 -9.55 8.64 0.03
CA ASN A 191 -10.98 8.85 0.04
C ASN A 191 -11.68 7.91 -0.93
N PHE A 192 -12.23 6.82 -0.42
CA PHE A 192 -12.97 5.83 -1.19
C PHE A 192 -14.36 6.31 -1.59
N ASP A 193 -14.98 7.22 -0.80
CA ASP A 193 -16.35 7.68 -1.04
C ASP A 193 -16.49 8.42 -2.35
N TYR A 194 -15.46 9.16 -2.79
CA TYR A 194 -15.56 9.93 -4.01
C TYR A 194 -15.85 9.05 -5.22
N GLN A 195 -15.15 7.95 -5.39
CA GLN A 195 -15.41 7.02 -6.49
C GLN A 195 -16.77 6.33 -6.35
N ARG A 196 -17.07 5.80 -5.16
CA ARG A 196 -18.25 4.95 -4.94
C ARG A 196 -19.56 5.75 -4.94
N GLU A 197 -19.58 6.88 -4.26
CA GLU A 197 -20.80 7.63 -4.00
C GLU A 197 -20.96 8.82 -4.96
N PHE A 198 -19.87 9.32 -5.49
CA PHE A 198 -19.88 10.59 -6.20
C PHE A 198 -19.46 10.51 -7.67
N ALA A 199 -18.45 9.74 -8.04
CA ALA A 199 -18.05 9.66 -9.44
C ALA A 199 -19.18 9.11 -10.32
N LEU A 200 -19.93 8.15 -9.84
CA LEU A 200 -21.08 7.59 -10.54
C LEU A 200 -22.22 8.61 -10.75
N PRO A 201 -22.68 9.36 -9.75
CA PRO A 201 -23.63 10.47 -9.97
C PRO A 201 -23.12 11.53 -10.93
N GLN A 202 -21.85 11.89 -10.87
CA GLN A 202 -21.24 12.81 -11.85
C GLN A 202 -21.19 12.25 -13.26
N ALA A 203 -20.96 10.96 -13.40
CA ALA A 203 -20.98 10.30 -14.68
C ALA A 203 -22.34 10.40 -15.38
N GLN A 204 -23.42 10.42 -14.61
CA GLN A 204 -24.79 10.54 -15.11
C GLN A 204 -25.26 11.98 -15.17
N CYS A 205 -24.96 12.78 -14.16
CA CYS A 205 -25.43 14.16 -14.02
C CYS A 205 -24.50 14.97 -13.11
N MET A 206 -24.04 16.12 -13.56
CA MET A 206 -23.14 17.00 -12.80
C MET A 206 -23.83 17.78 -11.67
N ALA A 207 -25.14 17.66 -11.50
CA ALA A 207 -25.91 18.44 -10.53
C ALA A 207 -25.49 18.22 -9.06
N GLY A 208 -24.91 17.07 -8.74
CA GLY A 208 -24.40 16.78 -7.40
C GLY A 208 -22.99 17.29 -7.09
N ALA A 209 -22.30 17.88 -8.06
CA ALA A 209 -20.89 18.29 -7.89
C ALA A 209 -20.74 19.42 -6.86
N GLU A 210 -21.52 20.48 -6.99
CA GLU A 210 -21.40 21.66 -6.12
C GLU A 210 -21.63 21.34 -4.63
N PRO A 211 -22.70 20.66 -4.21
CA PRO A 211 -22.88 20.29 -2.80
C PRO A 211 -21.76 19.46 -2.23
N THR A 212 -21.23 18.52 -2.99
CA THR A 212 -20.11 17.69 -2.56
C THR A 212 -18.83 18.51 -2.44
N TYR A 213 -18.52 19.35 -3.39
CA TYR A 213 -17.35 20.22 -3.37
C TYR A 213 -17.42 21.22 -2.22
N ALA A 214 -18.58 21.83 -1.98
CA ALA A 214 -18.81 22.71 -0.84
C ALA A 214 -18.61 21.96 0.49
N SER A 215 -19.12 20.74 0.60
CA SER A 215 -18.94 19.89 1.78
C SER A 215 -17.47 19.54 2.01
N TYR A 216 -16.73 19.12 0.98
CA TYR A 216 -15.31 18.79 1.07
C TYR A 216 -14.48 20.03 1.42
N ALA A 217 -14.71 21.13 0.73
CA ALA A 217 -14.04 22.41 1.00
C ALA A 217 -14.27 22.89 2.44
N SER A 218 -15.51 22.79 2.92
CA SER A 218 -15.84 23.17 4.30
C SER A 218 -15.08 22.35 5.33
N ARG A 219 -14.94 21.04 5.11
CA ARG A 219 -14.23 20.15 6.05
C ARG A 219 -12.72 20.38 5.98
N ILE A 220 -12.14 20.42 4.78
CA ILE A 220 -10.69 20.50 4.58
C ILE A 220 -10.18 21.89 4.95
N ASN A 221 -10.87 22.97 4.59
CA ASN A 221 -10.39 24.33 4.84
C ASN A 221 -10.49 24.78 6.30
N GLN A 222 -11.21 24.05 7.14
CA GLN A 222 -11.29 24.36 8.57
C GLN A 222 -10.03 23.98 9.34
N ASP A 223 -9.22 23.10 8.77
CA ASP A 223 -8.04 22.55 9.45
C ASP A 223 -6.88 22.36 8.44
N PRO A 224 -5.81 23.15 8.56
CA PRO A 224 -4.66 23.06 7.64
C PRO A 224 -3.90 21.74 7.73
N GLU A 225 -4.12 20.95 8.78
CA GLU A 225 -3.51 19.63 8.97
C GLU A 225 -4.44 18.49 8.50
N PHE A 226 -5.53 18.82 7.81
CA PHE A 226 -6.48 17.86 7.29
C PHE A 226 -6.54 17.86 5.78
N ASN A 227 -6.26 16.72 5.18
CA ASN A 227 -6.39 16.51 3.74
C ASN A 227 -6.84 15.07 3.46
N VAL A 228 -7.37 14.84 2.27
CA VAL A 228 -7.71 13.51 1.75
C VAL A 228 -7.17 13.35 0.33
N LEU A 229 -6.96 12.11 -0.11
CA LEU A 229 -6.54 11.79 -1.47
C LEU A 229 -7.69 11.10 -2.20
N SER A 230 -8.40 11.83 -3.04
CA SER A 230 -9.52 11.31 -3.83
C SER A 230 -9.07 10.73 -5.17
N TYR A 231 -9.83 9.80 -5.72
CA TYR A 231 -9.54 9.14 -7.00
C TYR A 231 -10.83 8.75 -7.74
N ILE A 232 -10.74 8.53 -9.05
CA ILE A 232 -11.81 7.96 -9.89
C ILE A 232 -11.48 6.54 -10.40
N SER A 233 -10.22 6.16 -10.36
CA SER A 233 -9.72 4.81 -10.66
C SER A 233 -8.61 4.42 -9.71
N SER A 234 -8.51 3.14 -9.37
CA SER A 234 -7.38 2.60 -8.61
C SER A 234 -7.12 1.14 -9.01
N HIS A 235 -6.02 0.58 -8.50
CA HIS A 235 -5.66 -0.83 -8.74
C HIS A 235 -6.54 -1.81 -7.94
N ASP A 236 -7.17 -1.35 -6.85
CA ASP A 236 -8.02 -2.17 -5.97
C ASP A 236 -9.51 -2.00 -6.24
N THR A 237 -9.87 -0.99 -7.01
CA THR A 237 -11.23 -0.70 -7.41
C THR A 237 -11.34 -0.70 -8.94
N LYS A 238 -12.50 -0.35 -9.45
CA LYS A 238 -12.73 -0.31 -10.90
C LYS A 238 -11.97 0.84 -11.57
N LEU A 239 -11.63 0.64 -12.83
CA LEU A 239 -11.20 1.71 -13.71
C LEU A 239 -12.42 2.46 -14.22
N PHE A 240 -12.42 3.78 -14.14
CA PHE A 240 -13.56 4.60 -14.56
C PHE A 240 -13.96 4.34 -16.02
N PHE A 241 -12.99 4.37 -16.94
CA PHE A 241 -13.25 4.11 -18.35
C PHE A 241 -13.67 2.65 -18.61
N GLY A 242 -13.24 1.72 -17.77
CA GLY A 242 -13.70 0.34 -17.82
C GLY A 242 -15.21 0.19 -17.60
N ASP A 243 -15.76 0.97 -16.67
CA ASP A 243 -17.19 0.96 -16.36
C ASP A 243 -18.04 1.66 -17.43
N TYR A 244 -17.58 2.79 -17.95
CA TYR A 244 -18.43 3.68 -18.76
C TYR A 244 -18.12 3.66 -20.25
N GLN A 245 -16.87 3.43 -20.65
CA GLN A 245 -16.41 3.39 -22.04
C GLN A 245 -16.83 4.60 -22.91
N ASP A 246 -16.98 5.76 -22.27
CA ASP A 246 -17.45 7.00 -22.88
C ASP A 246 -16.38 8.10 -22.72
N VAL A 247 -15.67 8.42 -23.79
CA VAL A 247 -14.61 9.45 -23.80
C VAL A 247 -15.14 10.85 -23.46
N PRO A 248 -16.26 11.33 -24.04
CA PRO A 248 -16.87 12.59 -23.63
C PRO A 248 -17.21 12.64 -22.15
N LEU A 249 -17.76 11.56 -21.59
CA LEU A 249 -18.09 11.47 -20.17
C LEU A 249 -16.84 11.53 -19.31
N GLN A 250 -15.80 10.75 -19.65
CA GLN A 250 -14.54 10.74 -18.92
C GLN A 250 -13.91 12.13 -18.89
N ARG A 251 -13.92 12.87 -20.00
CA ARG A 251 -13.40 14.24 -20.06
C ARG A 251 -14.18 15.18 -19.14
N ARG A 252 -15.51 15.09 -19.10
CA ARG A 252 -16.32 15.90 -18.19
C ARG A 252 -16.01 15.59 -16.73
N VAL A 253 -16.00 14.31 -16.36
CA VAL A 253 -15.69 13.88 -14.99
C VAL A 253 -14.27 14.27 -14.59
N ALA A 254 -13.27 14.03 -15.46
CA ALA A 254 -11.89 14.42 -15.21
C ALA A 254 -11.74 15.94 -15.00
N SER A 255 -12.39 16.76 -15.82
CA SER A 255 -12.35 18.23 -15.66
C SER A 255 -12.93 18.68 -14.34
N SER A 256 -14.03 18.08 -13.89
CA SER A 256 -14.61 18.36 -12.59
C SER A 256 -13.72 17.85 -11.45
N PHE A 257 -13.22 16.62 -11.58
CA PHE A 257 -12.35 15.99 -10.59
C PHE A 257 -11.07 16.80 -10.30
N MET A 258 -10.48 17.39 -11.34
CA MET A 258 -9.30 18.26 -11.19
C MET A 258 -9.54 19.52 -10.35
N LEU A 259 -10.80 19.89 -10.10
CA LEU A 259 -11.20 21.02 -9.28
C LEU A 259 -11.68 20.61 -7.89
N LEU A 260 -11.59 19.31 -7.56
CA LEU A 260 -12.04 18.80 -6.27
C LEU A 260 -11.17 19.35 -5.13
N PRO A 261 -11.77 19.80 -4.01
CA PRO A 261 -11.01 20.14 -2.82
C PRO A 261 -10.24 18.96 -2.24
N GLY A 262 -9.02 19.20 -1.80
CA GLY A 262 -8.10 18.19 -1.29
C GLY A 262 -7.12 17.67 -2.35
N GLY A 263 -6.40 16.63 -2.00
CA GLY A 263 -5.51 15.94 -2.93
C GLY A 263 -6.28 15.07 -3.92
N ILE A 264 -5.75 14.95 -5.14
CA ILE A 264 -6.29 14.07 -6.17
C ILE A 264 -5.24 13.08 -6.65
N GLN A 265 -5.67 11.86 -6.91
CA GLN A 265 -4.85 10.81 -7.51
C GLN A 265 -5.32 10.56 -8.93
N LEU A 266 -4.45 10.80 -9.91
CA LEU A 266 -4.65 10.33 -11.28
C LEU A 266 -4.05 8.94 -11.40
N TYR A 267 -4.90 7.96 -11.66
CA TYR A 267 -4.41 6.61 -11.88
C TYR A 267 -3.90 6.47 -13.32
N TYR A 268 -2.78 5.78 -13.50
CA TYR A 268 -2.16 5.66 -14.82
C TYR A 268 -3.13 5.07 -15.86
N GLY A 269 -3.25 5.74 -16.98
CA GLY A 269 -4.18 5.40 -18.05
C GLY A 269 -5.54 6.10 -17.96
N ASP A 270 -5.87 6.81 -16.87
CA ASP A 270 -7.07 7.64 -16.80
C ASP A 270 -7.03 8.75 -17.84
N GLU A 271 -5.86 9.34 -18.10
CA GLU A 271 -5.64 10.39 -19.10
C GLU A 271 -5.86 9.91 -20.54
N SER A 272 -5.72 8.63 -20.78
CA SER A 272 -5.88 8.02 -22.12
C SER A 272 -7.16 7.17 -22.26
N GLY A 273 -7.94 7.05 -21.21
CA GLY A 273 -9.12 6.18 -21.21
C GLY A 273 -8.74 4.72 -21.33
N ARG A 274 -7.85 4.24 -20.48
CA ARG A 274 -7.44 2.83 -20.45
C ARG A 274 -8.63 1.92 -20.27
N GLY A 275 -8.90 1.13 -21.30
CA GLY A 275 -10.14 0.38 -21.44
C GLY A 275 -10.16 -0.96 -20.73
N LEU A 276 -11.12 -1.76 -21.13
CA LEU A 276 -11.35 -3.10 -20.63
C LEU A 276 -10.22 -4.06 -21.00
N ALA A 277 -10.00 -5.07 -20.19
CA ALA A 277 -9.26 -6.25 -20.57
C ALA A 277 -9.94 -6.98 -21.75
N LYS A 278 -9.18 -7.84 -22.42
CA LYS A 278 -9.70 -8.65 -23.54
C LYS A 278 -10.88 -9.55 -23.14
N ASP A 279 -10.95 -9.92 -21.88
CA ASP A 279 -12.03 -10.70 -21.28
C ASP A 279 -13.20 -9.84 -20.75
N GLY A 280 -13.16 -8.52 -20.95
CA GLY A 280 -14.16 -7.58 -20.46
C GLY A 280 -13.99 -7.17 -19.00
N GLY A 281 -12.87 -7.49 -18.35
CA GLY A 281 -12.62 -7.11 -16.97
C GLY A 281 -12.47 -5.59 -16.80
N VAL A 282 -13.12 -5.04 -15.78
CA VAL A 282 -13.13 -3.59 -15.46
C VAL A 282 -12.08 -3.20 -14.41
N PHE A 283 -11.46 -4.17 -13.77
CA PHE A 283 -10.42 -3.96 -12.77
C PHE A 283 -9.03 -3.90 -13.41
N ASP A 284 -8.13 -3.13 -12.80
CA ASP A 284 -6.74 -3.01 -13.27
C ASP A 284 -6.05 -4.36 -13.43
N GLN A 285 -6.28 -5.28 -12.52
CA GLN A 285 -5.70 -6.62 -12.55
C GLN A 285 -6.06 -7.41 -13.82
N SER A 286 -7.18 -7.11 -14.43
CA SER A 286 -7.62 -7.74 -15.67
C SER A 286 -6.99 -7.14 -16.92
N VAL A 287 -6.43 -5.93 -16.84
CA VAL A 287 -5.86 -5.18 -17.97
C VAL A 287 -4.34 -5.08 -17.97
N ARG A 288 -3.68 -5.68 -16.99
CA ARG A 288 -2.21 -5.76 -16.91
C ARG A 288 -1.59 -6.73 -17.92
#